data_15d9ca0d4c7c801ba2d880f0c70d8832
#
_entry.id   15d9ca0d4c7c801ba2d880f0c70d8832
#
_cell.length_a   1.000
_cell.length_b   1.000
_cell.length_c   1.000
_cell.angle_alpha   90.00
_cell.angle_beta   90.00
_cell.angle_gamma   90.00
#
_symmetry.space_group_name_H-M   'P 1'
#
loop_
_entity.id
_entity.type
_entity.pdbx_description
1 polymer ?
#
loop_
_entity_poly.entity_id
_entity_poly.type
_entity_poly.pdbx_seq_one_letter_code
_entity_poly.pdbx_strand_id
1 'polypeptide(L)'
;MRRFFLLCPLLVAGCQSRDVDILAKIGQRAGQKLEAGFGVSPEAMAGRLRGPLEETGLPGRVRVRLLYDRYVPETEVQITVPSPGVVRLRATVPDVATRQRILDLTRSTTGVEQVIDEMKLAGE
;
A
#
# COMPACT_ATOMS: atom_id res chain seq x y z
N MET A 1 -39.39 -40.67 14.30
CA MET A 1 -38.18 -40.02 13.75
C MET A 1 -38.51 -39.11 12.58
N ARG A 2 -39.30 -38.07 12.74
CA ARG A 2 -39.72 -37.12 11.67
C ARG A 2 -40.11 -35.78 12.30
N ARG A 3 -39.21 -35.08 13.01
CA ARG A 3 -39.50 -33.75 13.57
C ARG A 3 -38.22 -32.95 13.89
N PHE A 4 -37.20 -32.91 12.98
CA PHE A 4 -35.98 -32.10 13.24
C PHE A 4 -35.47 -31.35 11.97
N PHE A 5 -36.34 -31.04 11.02
CA PHE A 5 -35.89 -30.42 9.75
C PHE A 5 -36.55 -29.06 9.46
N LEU A 6 -36.95 -28.30 10.47
CA LEU A 6 -37.71 -27.05 10.24
C LEU A 6 -37.14 -25.83 10.99
N LEU A 7 -35.84 -25.82 11.31
CA LEU A 7 -35.26 -24.67 12.06
C LEU A 7 -34.03 -24.03 11.40
N CYS A 8 -33.83 -24.15 10.11
CA CYS A 8 -32.63 -23.61 9.46
C CYS A 8 -32.82 -22.64 8.26
N PRO A 9 -33.96 -21.98 8.03
CA PRO A 9 -34.00 -20.93 7.01
C PRO A 9 -34.04 -19.49 7.55
N LEU A 10 -33.76 -19.25 8.85
CA LEU A 10 -33.92 -17.90 9.43
C LEU A 10 -32.62 -17.11 9.61
N LEU A 11 -31.47 -17.62 9.15
CA LEU A 11 -30.17 -16.95 9.35
C LEU A 11 -29.59 -16.28 8.08
N VAL A 12 -30.32 -16.24 6.97
CA VAL A 12 -29.84 -15.62 5.72
C VAL A 12 -30.49 -14.26 5.40
N ALA A 13 -31.35 -13.75 6.27
CA ALA A 13 -32.07 -12.48 6.04
C ALA A 13 -31.41 -11.25 6.73
N GLY A 14 -30.09 -11.25 6.93
CA GLY A 14 -29.38 -10.23 7.71
C GLY A 14 -28.56 -9.19 6.95
N CYS A 15 -28.45 -9.24 5.63
CA CYS A 15 -27.82 -8.17 4.84
C CYS A 15 -28.88 -7.38 4.10
N GLN A 16 -29.54 -6.46 4.80
CA GLN A 16 -30.45 -5.51 4.18
C GLN A 16 -29.64 -4.45 3.44
N SER A 17 -30.08 -4.09 2.21
CA SER A 17 -29.54 -3.04 1.36
C SER A 17 -29.38 -1.67 2.07
N ARG A 18 -30.05 -1.46 3.18
CA ARG A 18 -29.91 -0.28 4.06
C ARG A 18 -28.53 -0.16 4.74
N ASP A 19 -27.87 -1.26 5.00
CA ASP A 19 -26.55 -1.23 5.66
C ASP A 19 -25.46 -0.72 4.72
N VAL A 20 -25.60 -0.97 3.42
CA VAL A 20 -24.69 -0.44 2.39
C VAL A 20 -24.83 1.07 2.27
N ASP A 21 -26.05 1.61 2.35
CA ASP A 21 -26.31 3.06 2.30
C ASP A 21 -25.75 3.77 3.55
N ILE A 22 -25.81 3.14 4.71
CA ILE A 22 -25.25 3.68 5.95
C ILE A 22 -23.73 3.69 5.87
N LEU A 23 -23.10 2.62 5.39
CA LEU A 23 -21.65 2.54 5.19
C LEU A 23 -21.16 3.55 4.16
N ALA A 24 -21.90 3.75 3.07
CA ALA A 24 -21.59 4.76 2.06
C ALA A 24 -21.64 6.18 2.64
N LYS A 25 -22.67 6.51 3.44
CA LYS A 25 -22.80 7.80 4.13
C LYS A 25 -21.71 8.04 5.19
N ILE A 26 -21.30 6.98 5.91
CA ILE A 26 -20.19 7.06 6.87
C ILE A 26 -18.87 7.29 6.11
N GLY A 27 -18.64 6.59 5.00
CA GLY A 27 -17.47 6.77 4.15
C GLY A 27 -17.36 8.20 3.59
N GLN A 28 -18.47 8.78 3.11
CA GLN A 28 -18.50 10.16 2.62
C GLN A 28 -18.21 11.18 3.73
N ARG A 29 -18.79 11.02 4.92
CA ARG A 29 -18.54 11.90 6.06
C ARG A 29 -17.14 11.79 6.62
N ALA A 30 -16.55 10.59 6.64
CA ALA A 30 -15.17 10.36 7.02
C ALA A 30 -14.21 10.99 6.01
N GLY A 31 -14.49 10.89 4.71
CA GLY A 31 -13.73 11.52 3.64
C GLY A 31 -13.69 13.05 3.76
N GLN A 32 -14.86 13.69 3.96
CA GLN A 32 -14.96 15.13 4.15
C GLN A 32 -14.22 15.64 5.39
N LYS A 33 -14.23 14.88 6.49
CA LYS A 33 -13.49 15.25 7.72
C LYS A 33 -11.98 15.08 7.55
N LEU A 34 -11.53 14.09 6.79
CA LEU A 34 -10.12 13.92 6.46
C LEU A 34 -9.60 15.04 5.56
N GLU A 35 -10.40 15.48 4.60
CA GLU A 35 -10.08 16.61 3.73
C GLU A 35 -9.97 17.93 4.52
N ALA A 36 -10.90 18.16 5.44
CA ALA A 36 -10.90 19.35 6.30
C ALA A 36 -9.78 19.33 7.36
N GLY A 37 -9.37 18.15 7.84
CA GLY A 37 -8.37 18.01 8.91
C GLY A 37 -6.92 17.88 8.43
N PHE A 38 -6.69 17.29 7.27
CA PHE A 38 -5.35 16.98 6.78
C PHE A 38 -5.02 17.60 5.41
N GLY A 39 -5.97 18.29 4.77
CA GLY A 39 -5.77 18.93 3.45
C GLY A 39 -5.47 17.94 2.32
N VAL A 40 -5.77 16.65 2.53
CA VAL A 40 -5.51 15.58 1.55
C VAL A 40 -6.83 15.00 1.10
N SER A 41 -7.18 15.19 -0.18
CA SER A 41 -8.39 14.59 -0.74
C SER A 41 -8.26 13.06 -0.86
N PRO A 42 -9.33 12.30 -0.61
CA PRO A 42 -9.34 10.85 -0.81
C PRO A 42 -8.93 10.42 -2.23
N GLU A 43 -9.22 11.26 -3.23
CA GLU A 43 -8.85 11.04 -4.63
C GLU A 43 -7.35 11.19 -4.86
N ALA A 44 -6.71 12.19 -4.22
CA ALA A 44 -5.26 12.37 -4.28
C ALA A 44 -4.52 11.19 -3.61
N MET A 45 -5.05 10.68 -2.49
CA MET A 45 -4.53 9.47 -1.86
C MET A 45 -4.73 8.23 -2.74
N ALA A 46 -5.90 8.06 -3.32
CA ALA A 46 -6.18 6.95 -4.24
C ALA A 46 -5.30 7.00 -5.49
N GLY A 47 -5.04 8.20 -6.02
CA GLY A 47 -4.13 8.39 -7.15
C GLY A 47 -2.69 8.01 -6.83
N ARG A 48 -2.19 8.34 -5.64
CA ARG A 48 -0.85 7.96 -5.18
C ARG A 48 -0.68 6.46 -4.95
N LEU A 49 -1.75 5.77 -4.58
CA LEU A 49 -1.74 4.33 -4.30
C LEU A 49 -2.00 3.48 -5.56
N ARG A 50 -2.63 4.03 -6.61
CA ARG A 50 -2.98 3.26 -7.80
C ARG A 50 -1.76 2.63 -8.48
N GLY A 51 -0.73 3.41 -8.77
CA GLY A 51 0.48 2.89 -9.39
C GLY A 51 1.13 1.74 -8.61
N PRO A 52 1.41 1.90 -7.30
CA PRO A 52 1.98 0.84 -6.47
C PRO A 52 1.08 -0.38 -6.29
N LEU A 53 -0.24 -0.20 -6.26
CA LEU A 53 -1.20 -1.31 -6.12
C LEU A 53 -1.43 -2.06 -7.44
N GLU A 54 -1.22 -1.41 -8.58
CA GLU A 54 -1.29 -2.04 -9.90
C GLU A 54 -0.06 -2.89 -10.19
N GLU A 55 1.10 -2.58 -9.57
CA GLU A 55 2.28 -3.43 -9.64
C GLU A 55 2.08 -4.70 -8.80
N THR A 56 1.80 -5.81 -9.45
CA THR A 56 1.74 -7.12 -8.79
C THR A 56 3.15 -7.67 -8.58
N GLY A 57 3.39 -8.29 -7.42
CA GLY A 57 4.62 -9.00 -7.13
C GLY A 57 5.62 -8.24 -6.26
N LEU A 58 6.90 -8.57 -6.39
CA LEU A 58 7.97 -8.07 -5.55
C LEU A 58 8.22 -6.56 -5.69
N PRO A 59 8.22 -5.96 -6.89
CA PRO A 59 8.40 -4.52 -7.04
C PRO A 59 7.32 -3.71 -6.32
N GLY A 60 6.05 -4.12 -6.46
CA GLY A 60 4.92 -3.45 -5.82
C GLY A 60 5.02 -3.51 -4.29
N ARG A 61 5.40 -4.65 -3.72
CA ARG A 61 5.61 -4.78 -2.27
C ARG A 61 6.70 -3.85 -1.74
N VAL A 62 7.82 -3.76 -2.43
CA VAL A 62 8.92 -2.85 -2.07
C VAL A 62 8.44 -1.40 -2.18
N ARG A 63 7.78 -1.03 -3.29
CA ARG A 63 7.28 0.33 -3.53
C ARG A 63 6.30 0.78 -2.45
N VAL A 64 5.30 -0.03 -2.13
CA VAL A 64 4.33 0.26 -1.06
C VAL A 64 5.05 0.50 0.26
N ARG A 65 6.03 -0.33 0.60
CA ARG A 65 6.77 -0.20 1.86
C ARG A 65 7.58 1.09 1.94
N LEU A 66 8.20 1.53 0.85
CA LEU A 66 8.91 2.79 0.77
C LEU A 66 7.96 3.99 0.89
N LEU A 67 6.79 3.95 0.24
CA LEU A 67 5.78 5.01 0.29
C LEU A 67 5.21 5.26 1.68
N TYR A 68 5.06 4.21 2.48
CA TYR A 68 4.51 4.33 3.84
C TYR A 68 5.55 4.66 4.90
N ASP A 69 6.84 4.69 4.54
CA ASP A 69 7.89 5.08 5.49
C ASP A 69 8.03 6.60 5.54
N ARG A 70 7.78 7.18 6.71
CA ARG A 70 7.82 8.64 6.92
C ARG A 70 9.23 9.24 6.81
N TYR A 71 10.27 8.43 6.89
CA TYR A 71 11.66 8.87 6.81
C TYR A 71 12.25 8.78 5.40
N VAL A 72 11.54 8.13 4.49
CA VAL A 72 11.87 8.12 3.07
C VAL A 72 11.15 9.29 2.42
N PRO A 73 11.86 10.35 1.99
CA PRO A 73 11.22 11.48 1.30
C PRO A 73 10.58 10.98 0.00
N GLU A 74 9.69 11.80 -0.60
CA GLU A 74 9.10 11.52 -1.90
C GLU A 74 10.20 11.52 -2.99
N THR A 75 11.02 10.49 -2.97
CA THR A 75 12.10 10.28 -3.94
C THR A 75 11.61 9.27 -4.96
N GLU A 76 11.79 9.59 -6.23
CA GLU A 76 11.45 8.66 -7.30
C GLU A 76 12.46 7.50 -7.32
N VAL A 77 12.10 6.39 -6.68
CA VAL A 77 12.89 5.17 -6.67
C VAL A 77 12.43 4.24 -7.79
N GLN A 78 13.29 4.00 -8.75
CA GLN A 78 13.08 2.98 -9.78
C GLN A 78 13.42 1.61 -9.20
N ILE A 79 12.43 0.72 -9.22
CA ILE A 79 12.54 -0.63 -8.68
C ILE A 79 12.39 -1.62 -9.82
N THR A 80 13.40 -2.45 -10.05
CA THR A 80 13.37 -3.52 -11.06
C THR A 80 13.76 -4.86 -10.44
N VAL A 81 13.21 -5.95 -10.98
CA VAL A 81 13.48 -7.32 -10.52
C VAL A 81 14.05 -8.11 -11.70
N PRO A 82 15.39 -8.08 -11.87
CA PRO A 82 16.04 -8.76 -13.01
C PRO A 82 15.95 -10.28 -12.92
N SER A 83 15.80 -10.84 -11.72
CA SER A 83 15.61 -12.27 -11.48
C SER A 83 14.82 -12.48 -10.18
N PRO A 84 14.22 -13.66 -9.96
CA PRO A 84 13.46 -13.95 -8.74
C PRO A 84 14.29 -13.65 -7.50
N GLY A 85 13.71 -12.91 -6.54
CA GLY A 85 14.37 -12.54 -5.29
C GLY A 85 15.41 -11.41 -5.38
N VAL A 86 15.81 -10.98 -6.58
CA VAL A 86 16.82 -9.93 -6.77
C VAL A 86 16.14 -8.60 -7.10
N VAL A 87 16.35 -7.60 -6.26
CA VAL A 87 15.80 -6.24 -6.44
C VAL A 87 16.93 -5.29 -6.76
N ARG A 88 16.78 -4.53 -7.86
CA ARG A 88 17.67 -3.44 -8.24
C ARG A 88 16.98 -2.12 -7.94
N LEU A 89 17.68 -1.25 -7.22
CA LEU A 89 17.22 0.08 -6.85
C LEU A 89 18.06 1.15 -7.56
N ARG A 90 17.39 2.08 -8.23
CA ARG A 90 18.01 3.26 -8.85
C ARG A 90 17.26 4.51 -8.41
N ALA A 91 17.95 5.45 -7.82
CA ALA A 91 17.40 6.73 -7.36
C ALA A 91 18.51 7.75 -7.16
N THR A 92 18.15 9.03 -7.07
CA THR A 92 19.02 10.05 -6.48
C THR A 92 18.47 10.40 -5.12
N VAL A 93 19.26 10.19 -4.08
CA VAL A 93 18.86 10.38 -2.68
C VAL A 93 19.61 11.55 -2.04
N PRO A 94 18.98 12.27 -1.09
CA PRO A 94 19.57 13.48 -0.52
C PRO A 94 20.81 13.19 0.36
N ASP A 95 20.82 12.06 1.04
CA ASP A 95 21.87 11.73 2.01
C ASP A 95 22.06 10.22 2.19
N VAL A 96 23.15 9.86 2.88
CA VAL A 96 23.52 8.46 3.16
C VAL A 96 22.52 7.76 4.08
N ALA A 97 21.90 8.49 5.02
CA ALA A 97 20.94 7.92 5.95
C ALA A 97 19.66 7.48 5.22
N THR A 98 19.15 8.31 4.31
CA THR A 98 18.03 7.97 3.42
C THR A 98 18.36 6.76 2.54
N ARG A 99 19.55 6.72 1.94
CA ARG A 99 20.01 5.57 1.16
C ARG A 99 19.99 4.29 1.99
N GLN A 100 20.57 4.33 3.17
CA GLN A 100 20.61 3.17 4.07
C GLN A 100 19.20 2.73 4.48
N ARG A 101 18.32 3.67 4.79
CA ARG A 101 16.91 3.39 5.13
C ARG A 101 16.17 2.67 4.01
N ILE A 102 16.33 3.12 2.76
CA ILE A 102 15.74 2.48 1.59
C ILE A 102 16.26 1.03 1.42
N LEU A 103 17.56 0.81 1.61
CA LEU A 103 18.17 -0.51 1.55
C LEU A 103 17.62 -1.44 2.62
N ASP A 104 17.50 -0.99 3.87
CA ASP A 104 17.02 -1.80 4.98
C ASP A 104 15.54 -2.18 4.81
N LEU A 105 14.70 -1.24 4.37
CA LEU A 105 13.31 -1.51 4.06
C LEU A 105 13.17 -2.52 2.92
N THR A 106 13.99 -2.39 1.87
CA THR A 106 13.98 -3.32 0.75
C THR A 106 14.40 -4.71 1.17
N ARG A 107 15.53 -4.85 1.88
CA ARG A 107 16.05 -6.14 2.37
C ARG A 107 15.08 -6.85 3.30
N SER A 108 14.36 -6.10 4.12
CA SER A 108 13.35 -6.66 5.04
C SER A 108 11.99 -6.95 4.40
N THR A 109 11.85 -6.74 3.09
CA THR A 109 10.62 -7.08 2.36
C THR A 109 10.59 -8.56 2.00
N THR A 110 9.49 -9.22 2.31
CA THR A 110 9.32 -10.65 2.03
C THR A 110 9.49 -10.97 0.55
N GLY A 111 10.37 -11.90 0.24
CA GLY A 111 10.70 -12.33 -1.12
C GLY A 111 11.93 -11.62 -1.70
N VAL A 112 12.60 -10.74 -0.96
CA VAL A 112 13.88 -10.16 -1.34
C VAL A 112 15.01 -11.03 -0.77
N GLU A 113 15.86 -11.53 -1.64
CA GLU A 113 17.06 -12.32 -1.30
C GLU A 113 18.31 -11.48 -1.49
N GLN A 114 18.34 -10.65 -2.54
CA GLN A 114 19.47 -9.81 -2.87
C GLN A 114 19.01 -8.42 -3.32
N VAL A 115 19.76 -7.37 -2.93
CA VAL A 115 19.54 -5.99 -3.37
C VAL A 115 20.77 -5.50 -4.11
N ILE A 116 20.55 -5.01 -5.34
CA ILE A 116 21.54 -4.33 -6.16
C ILE A 116 21.30 -2.82 -6.00
N ASP A 117 22.24 -2.14 -5.39
CA ASP A 117 22.17 -0.71 -5.10
C ASP A 117 22.88 0.10 -6.20
N GLU A 118 22.08 0.81 -7.01
CA GLU A 118 22.55 1.77 -8.01
C GLU A 118 22.10 3.20 -7.67
N MET A 119 21.87 3.48 -6.37
CA MET A 119 21.48 4.82 -5.93
C MET A 119 22.70 5.75 -5.88
N LYS A 120 22.45 7.03 -6.22
CA LYS A 120 23.44 8.12 -6.18
C LYS A 120 23.05 9.13 -5.12
N LEU A 121 24.02 9.78 -4.52
CA LEU A 121 23.77 10.92 -3.65
C LEU A 121 23.55 12.19 -4.47
N ALA A 122 22.65 13.04 -4.00
CA ALA A 122 22.43 14.35 -4.61
C ALA A 122 23.72 15.19 -4.44
N GLY A 123 24.36 15.55 -5.56
CA GLY A 123 25.61 16.32 -5.55
C GLY A 123 26.86 15.54 -6.00
N GLU A 124 26.73 14.24 -6.31
CA GLU A 124 27.78 13.46 -6.99
C GLU A 124 27.70 13.58 -8.51
#